data_4e3d40b8b3a6e66deec05a4d5a8074e0
#
_entry.id   4e3d40b8b3a6e66deec05a4d5a8074e0
#
_cell.length_a   1.000
_cell.length_b   1.000
_cell.length_c   1.000
_cell.angle_alpha   90.00
_cell.angle_beta   90.00
_cell.angle_gamma   90.00
#
_symmetry.space_group_name_H-M   'P 1'
#
loop_
_entity.id
_entity.type
_entity.pdbx_description
1 polymer ?
#
loop_
_entity_poly.entity_id
_entity_poly.type
_entity_poly.pdbx_seq_one_letter_code
_entity_poly.pdbx_strand_id
1 'polypeptide(L)'
;MVSYVRLRTPLALLGAAVLVLAGPPLLSTGSDSETGTQIPGLRFMVPNTPGGGYDITARTAAKNAEDAGLTHNIEVFNLPGAGGTVGLSRLVSEHGNGKLAMSMGLGVVGAARSNHAPKTLADTTPIARLTEEQDVVVVAKDSPYKTIDELITAWKKDPGKVPVGGGSSPGGPDHLAPMLMAQAAGISPKSVNYIPFDGGGELLASILGNKVGFGVSGVGEYLDQIKAGELRVLAVTGPERVDDLEDAPTLKESGYDVDFTNWRGIVAPPGLSEAERNKLTRLVEELHASPEWKKSLQQNGWDDAFLAGEEFGAFLDAQDKRVVSVLKELGL
;
A
#
# COMPACT_ATOMS: atom_id res chain seq x y z
N MET A 1 -7.47 -86.58 -14.33
CA MET A 1 -8.39 -87.71 -14.00
C MET A 1 -9.61 -87.06 -13.32
N VAL A 2 -10.79 -87.27 -14.01
CA VAL A 2 -12.16 -87.38 -13.46
C VAL A 2 -12.68 -86.08 -12.77
N SER A 3 -13.91 -85.65 -13.05
CA SER A 3 -14.97 -85.89 -14.01
C SER A 3 -16.08 -84.81 -13.66
N TYR A 4 -16.75 -84.43 -14.69
CA TYR A 4 -17.99 -83.65 -14.77
C TYR A 4 -19.07 -84.04 -13.77
N VAL A 5 -19.89 -83.03 -13.29
CA VAL A 5 -21.36 -83.17 -13.31
C VAL A 5 -22.00 -81.81 -13.57
N ARG A 6 -22.76 -81.74 -14.67
CA ARG A 6 -23.72 -80.68 -14.98
C ARG A 6 -25.07 -81.04 -14.31
N LEU A 7 -25.72 -80.02 -13.73
CA LEU A 7 -27.19 -80.09 -13.61
C LEU A 7 -27.82 -78.79 -14.13
N ARG A 8 -28.79 -79.02 -15.03
CA ARG A 8 -29.62 -78.00 -15.69
C ARG A 8 -30.99 -77.89 -14.98
N THR A 9 -31.56 -76.68 -15.06
CA THR A 9 -32.97 -76.25 -15.24
C THR A 9 -33.81 -75.93 -14.01
N PRO A 10 -34.94 -75.17 -14.12
CA PRO A 10 -35.39 -74.29 -15.20
C PRO A 10 -35.85 -72.86 -14.73
N LEU A 11 -36.10 -72.05 -15.72
CA LEU A 11 -36.80 -70.80 -15.88
C LEU A 11 -38.12 -70.69 -15.08
N ALA A 12 -38.32 -69.54 -14.38
CA ALA A 12 -39.64 -68.98 -14.12
C ALA A 12 -39.58 -67.47 -14.33
N LEU A 13 -40.22 -67.00 -15.38
CA LEU A 13 -40.50 -65.59 -15.68
C LEU A 13 -41.58 -65.07 -14.71
N LEU A 14 -41.27 -64.04 -13.94
CA LEU A 14 -42.29 -63.19 -13.34
C LEU A 14 -41.96 -61.73 -13.75
N GLY A 15 -42.78 -61.22 -14.65
CA GLY A 15 -42.74 -59.81 -15.05
C GLY A 15 -43.25 -58.91 -13.92
N ALA A 16 -42.44 -58.03 -13.49
CA ALA A 16 -42.84 -56.85 -12.70
C ALA A 16 -42.71 -55.63 -13.59
N ALA A 17 -43.83 -55.03 -13.95
CA ALA A 17 -43.91 -53.76 -14.64
C ALA A 17 -43.48 -52.66 -13.65
N VAL A 18 -42.34 -52.05 -13.85
CA VAL A 18 -41.93 -50.87 -13.15
C VAL A 18 -42.50 -49.66 -13.90
N LEU A 19 -43.52 -49.07 -13.34
CA LEU A 19 -44.01 -47.73 -13.75
C LEU A 19 -42.94 -46.70 -13.42
N VAL A 20 -42.20 -46.27 -14.44
CA VAL A 20 -41.33 -45.08 -14.30
C VAL A 20 -42.22 -43.83 -14.39
N LEU A 21 -42.56 -43.27 -13.26
CA LEU A 21 -43.08 -41.90 -13.19
C LEU A 21 -41.92 -40.94 -13.54
N ALA A 22 -41.91 -40.51 -14.79
CA ALA A 22 -41.07 -39.40 -15.20
C ALA A 22 -41.58 -38.11 -14.51
N GLY A 23 -40.99 -37.77 -13.37
CA GLY A 23 -41.11 -36.43 -12.82
C GLY A 23 -40.48 -35.41 -13.78
N PRO A 24 -41.01 -34.19 -13.84
CA PRO A 24 -40.39 -33.15 -14.66
C PRO A 24 -38.93 -32.93 -14.23
N PRO A 25 -38.01 -32.67 -15.17
CA PRO A 25 -36.65 -32.34 -14.83
C PRO A 25 -36.68 -31.10 -13.92
N LEU A 26 -36.22 -31.24 -12.69
CA LEU A 26 -35.82 -30.13 -11.87
C LEU A 26 -34.69 -29.43 -12.64
N LEU A 27 -35.06 -28.42 -13.42
CA LEU A 27 -34.14 -27.36 -13.82
C LEU A 27 -33.68 -26.74 -12.52
N SER A 28 -32.56 -27.22 -11.98
CA SER A 28 -31.78 -26.44 -11.04
C SER A 28 -31.31 -25.23 -11.84
N THR A 29 -32.11 -24.18 -11.83
CA THR A 29 -31.58 -22.84 -12.03
C THR A 29 -30.65 -22.60 -10.86
N GLY A 30 -29.40 -23.04 -11.02
CA GLY A 30 -28.28 -22.48 -10.27
C GLY A 30 -28.27 -21.01 -10.62
N SER A 31 -28.99 -20.21 -9.85
CA SER A 31 -28.62 -18.83 -9.69
C SER A 31 -27.26 -18.89 -9.03
N ASP A 32 -26.21 -18.87 -9.84
CA ASP A 32 -24.94 -18.36 -9.39
C ASP A 32 -25.24 -16.93 -8.95
N SER A 33 -25.60 -16.78 -7.68
CA SER A 33 -25.54 -15.50 -7.02
C SER A 33 -24.06 -15.15 -6.99
N GLU A 34 -23.62 -14.37 -7.98
CA GLU A 34 -22.31 -13.69 -7.99
C GLU A 34 -22.20 -12.67 -6.83
N THR A 35 -22.59 -13.06 -5.63
CA THR A 35 -22.55 -12.23 -4.42
C THR A 35 -21.26 -12.43 -3.63
N GLY A 36 -20.32 -13.24 -4.12
CA GLY A 36 -19.06 -13.48 -3.44
C GLY A 36 -17.96 -12.52 -3.90
N THR A 37 -17.21 -11.98 -2.95
CA THR A 37 -16.00 -11.15 -3.15
C THR A 37 -14.78 -11.98 -3.57
N GLN A 38 -14.88 -13.30 -3.58
CA GLN A 38 -13.75 -14.18 -3.89
C GLN A 38 -13.25 -14.00 -5.32
N ILE A 39 -11.97 -13.62 -5.45
CA ILE A 39 -11.27 -13.45 -6.73
C ILE A 39 -10.16 -14.50 -6.82
N PRO A 40 -10.42 -15.70 -7.39
CA PRO A 40 -9.40 -16.74 -7.49
C PRO A 40 -8.19 -16.29 -8.31
N GLY A 41 -7.00 -16.42 -7.71
CA GLY A 41 -5.74 -16.02 -8.35
C GLY A 41 -5.50 -14.51 -8.37
N LEU A 42 -6.11 -13.77 -7.42
CA LEU A 42 -5.81 -12.36 -7.23
C LEU A 42 -4.34 -12.17 -6.86
N ARG A 43 -3.71 -11.17 -7.47
CA ARG A 43 -2.31 -10.80 -7.22
C ARG A 43 -2.22 -9.34 -6.84
N PHE A 44 -1.43 -9.06 -5.80
CA PHE A 44 -1.06 -7.70 -5.42
C PHE A 44 0.38 -7.42 -5.82
N MET A 45 0.56 -6.51 -6.75
CA MET A 45 1.87 -5.98 -7.13
C MET A 45 2.26 -4.85 -6.20
N VAL A 46 3.49 -4.89 -5.73
CA VAL A 46 4.08 -3.89 -4.84
C VAL A 46 5.21 -3.19 -5.60
N PRO A 47 5.12 -1.87 -5.86
CA PRO A 47 6.06 -1.18 -6.72
C PRO A 47 7.33 -0.70 -5.99
N ASN A 48 7.62 -1.22 -4.81
CA ASN A 48 8.86 -0.95 -4.05
C ASN A 48 9.49 -2.23 -3.52
N THR A 49 10.63 -2.10 -2.85
CA THR A 49 11.34 -3.20 -2.20
C THR A 49 10.54 -3.76 -1.01
N PRO A 50 10.75 -5.04 -0.64
CA PRO A 50 10.13 -5.62 0.55
C PRO A 50 10.44 -4.81 1.82
N GLY A 51 9.43 -4.70 2.70
CA GLY A 51 9.52 -3.97 3.97
C GLY A 51 9.26 -2.47 3.86
N GLY A 52 9.04 -1.92 2.66
CA GLY A 52 8.57 -0.54 2.51
C GLY A 52 7.05 -0.42 2.68
N GLY A 53 6.55 0.81 2.87
CA GLY A 53 5.15 1.06 3.22
C GLY A 53 4.12 0.41 2.29
N TYR A 54 4.36 0.38 0.98
CA TYR A 54 3.47 -0.31 0.04
C TYR A 54 3.46 -1.83 0.23
N ASP A 55 4.62 -2.41 0.59
CA ASP A 55 4.75 -3.84 0.84
C ASP A 55 4.01 -4.24 2.12
N ILE A 56 4.21 -3.48 3.20
CA ILE A 56 3.51 -3.67 4.47
C ILE A 56 2.00 -3.57 4.25
N THR A 57 1.53 -2.52 3.57
CA THR A 57 0.10 -2.31 3.29
C THR A 57 -0.49 -3.46 2.47
N ALA A 58 0.17 -3.87 1.37
CA ALA A 58 -0.32 -4.94 0.51
C ALA A 58 -0.40 -6.29 1.22
N ARG A 59 0.65 -6.66 1.99
CA ARG A 59 0.67 -7.93 2.73
C ARG A 59 -0.34 -7.94 3.87
N THR A 60 -0.51 -6.82 4.57
CA THR A 60 -1.53 -6.66 5.61
C THR A 60 -2.93 -6.77 5.01
N ALA A 61 -3.20 -6.09 3.90
CA ALA A 61 -4.49 -6.17 3.21
C ALA A 61 -4.79 -7.60 2.73
N ALA A 62 -3.80 -8.27 2.09
CA ALA A 62 -3.95 -9.65 1.63
C ALA A 62 -4.23 -10.59 2.80
N LYS A 63 -3.42 -10.54 3.86
CA LYS A 63 -3.58 -11.38 5.03
C LYS A 63 -4.94 -11.16 5.70
N ASN A 64 -5.35 -9.93 5.91
CA ASN A 64 -6.62 -9.62 6.58
C ASN A 64 -7.83 -10.03 5.72
N ALA A 65 -7.76 -9.90 4.39
CA ALA A 65 -8.80 -10.39 3.49
C ALA A 65 -8.93 -11.93 3.55
N GLU A 66 -7.81 -12.65 3.68
CA GLU A 66 -7.80 -14.10 3.86
C GLU A 66 -8.28 -14.52 5.24
N ASP A 67 -7.81 -13.87 6.30
CA ASP A 67 -8.23 -14.13 7.69
C ASP A 67 -9.74 -13.87 7.89
N ALA A 68 -10.28 -12.85 7.22
CA ALA A 68 -11.71 -12.54 7.21
C ALA A 68 -12.53 -13.47 6.28
N GLY A 69 -11.90 -14.38 5.56
CA GLY A 69 -12.56 -15.32 4.64
C GLY A 69 -13.13 -14.70 3.37
N LEU A 70 -12.72 -13.48 3.03
CA LEU A 70 -13.21 -12.73 1.88
C LEU A 70 -12.66 -13.27 0.56
N THR A 71 -11.44 -13.80 0.58
CA THR A 71 -10.77 -14.41 -0.56
C THR A 71 -9.67 -15.37 -0.06
N HIS A 72 -8.97 -16.04 -0.99
CA HIS A 72 -7.95 -17.02 -0.64
C HIS A 72 -6.76 -16.92 -1.60
N ASN A 73 -5.56 -17.19 -1.08
CA ASN A 73 -4.32 -17.29 -1.86
C ASN A 73 -4.00 -16.04 -2.68
N ILE A 74 -4.01 -14.87 -2.05
CA ILE A 74 -3.53 -13.64 -2.68
C ILE A 74 -2.00 -13.71 -2.80
N GLU A 75 -1.49 -13.73 -4.02
CA GLU A 75 -0.05 -13.62 -4.26
C GLU A 75 0.39 -12.15 -4.14
N VAL A 76 1.26 -11.84 -3.19
CA VAL A 76 1.89 -10.51 -3.08
C VAL A 76 3.32 -10.59 -3.61
N PHE A 77 3.65 -9.80 -4.64
CA PHE A 77 4.98 -9.78 -5.24
C PHE A 77 5.50 -8.36 -5.46
N ASN A 78 6.81 -8.18 -5.36
CA ASN A 78 7.46 -6.89 -5.51
C ASN A 78 8.01 -6.69 -6.93
N LEU A 79 7.82 -5.49 -7.48
CA LEU A 79 8.39 -5.04 -8.75
C LEU A 79 8.90 -3.60 -8.58
N PRO A 80 10.03 -3.41 -7.87
CA PRO A 80 10.60 -2.10 -7.60
C PRO A 80 11.21 -1.46 -8.85
N GLY A 81 11.45 -0.17 -8.79
CA GLY A 81 12.21 0.60 -9.79
C GLY A 81 11.60 1.95 -10.09
N ALA A 82 12.48 2.94 -10.18
CA ALA A 82 12.18 4.33 -10.53
C ALA A 82 11.01 4.91 -9.72
N GLY A 83 11.02 4.70 -8.39
CA GLY A 83 9.96 5.20 -7.49
C GLY A 83 8.58 4.59 -7.73
N GLY A 84 8.53 3.37 -8.29
CA GLY A 84 7.30 2.65 -8.57
C GLY A 84 6.74 2.82 -9.99
N THR A 85 7.36 3.65 -10.83
CA THR A 85 6.87 3.87 -12.22
C THR A 85 7.08 2.65 -13.12
N VAL A 86 8.04 1.76 -12.80
CA VAL A 86 8.20 0.46 -13.47
C VAL A 86 6.97 -0.42 -13.19
N GLY A 87 6.56 -0.55 -11.92
CA GLY A 87 5.35 -1.26 -11.53
C GLY A 87 4.10 -0.66 -12.17
N LEU A 88 3.97 0.67 -12.16
CA LEU A 88 2.85 1.39 -12.79
C LEU A 88 2.77 1.09 -14.30
N SER A 89 3.88 1.14 -15.02
CA SER A 89 3.92 0.83 -16.45
C SER A 89 3.52 -0.62 -16.72
N ARG A 90 3.96 -1.55 -15.86
CA ARG A 90 3.56 -2.95 -15.93
C ARG A 90 2.07 -3.11 -15.67
N LEU A 91 1.52 -2.49 -14.64
CA LEU A 91 0.09 -2.53 -14.33
C LEU A 91 -0.75 -2.07 -15.53
N VAL A 92 -0.41 -0.93 -16.12
CA VAL A 92 -1.13 -0.36 -17.26
C VAL A 92 -1.06 -1.27 -18.50
N SER A 93 0.03 -2.05 -18.67
CA SER A 93 0.15 -3.01 -19.77
C SER A 93 -0.75 -4.26 -19.62
N GLU A 94 -1.25 -4.52 -18.42
CA GLU A 94 -2.14 -5.65 -18.09
C GLU A 94 -3.63 -5.32 -18.33
N HIS A 95 -3.94 -4.58 -19.38
CA HIS A 95 -5.28 -4.11 -19.72
C HIS A 95 -6.35 -5.23 -19.61
N GLY A 96 -7.43 -4.96 -18.88
CA GLY A 96 -8.54 -5.88 -18.68
C GLY A 96 -8.25 -7.04 -17.70
N ASN A 97 -7.12 -7.03 -16.99
CA ASN A 97 -6.79 -8.07 -16.03
C ASN A 97 -7.39 -7.78 -14.64
N GLY A 98 -8.62 -8.27 -14.40
CA GLY A 98 -9.32 -8.13 -13.11
C GLY A 98 -8.74 -8.98 -11.96
N LYS A 99 -7.61 -9.69 -12.19
CA LYS A 99 -6.91 -10.50 -11.17
C LYS A 99 -5.58 -9.87 -10.73
N LEU A 100 -5.31 -8.63 -11.13
CA LEU A 100 -4.15 -7.89 -10.73
C LEU A 100 -4.57 -6.57 -10.09
N ALA A 101 -3.99 -6.26 -8.94
CA ALA A 101 -4.07 -4.94 -8.30
C ALA A 101 -2.67 -4.49 -7.89
N MET A 102 -2.48 -3.20 -7.68
CA MET A 102 -1.21 -2.62 -7.25
C MET A 102 -1.41 -1.75 -6.02
N SER A 103 -0.62 -2.00 -4.99
CA SER A 103 -0.50 -1.08 -3.86
C SER A 103 0.25 0.17 -4.31
N MET A 104 -0.25 1.34 -3.97
CA MET A 104 0.32 2.61 -4.38
C MET A 104 0.01 3.72 -3.38
N GLY A 105 0.58 4.89 -3.60
CA GLY A 105 0.34 6.07 -2.79
C GLY A 105 1.03 7.29 -3.38
N LEU A 106 1.21 8.31 -2.56
CA LEU A 106 1.80 9.59 -2.95
C LEU A 106 3.17 9.45 -3.65
N GLY A 107 3.97 8.44 -3.27
CA GLY A 107 5.27 8.18 -3.87
C GLY A 107 5.20 7.87 -5.38
N VAL A 108 4.22 7.07 -5.81
CA VAL A 108 4.04 6.76 -7.24
C VAL A 108 3.55 7.99 -8.02
N VAL A 109 2.68 8.81 -7.41
CA VAL A 109 2.24 10.10 -8.00
C VAL A 109 3.45 11.01 -8.23
N GLY A 110 4.26 11.20 -7.19
CA GLY A 110 5.46 12.04 -7.25
C GLY A 110 6.47 11.54 -8.26
N ALA A 111 6.80 10.25 -8.22
CA ALA A 111 7.76 9.64 -9.13
C ALA A 111 7.30 9.70 -10.59
N ALA A 112 6.01 9.54 -10.87
CA ALA A 112 5.48 9.67 -12.22
C ALA A 112 5.72 11.07 -12.80
N ARG A 113 5.64 12.11 -11.96
CA ARG A 113 5.88 13.50 -12.36
C ARG A 113 7.38 13.83 -12.46
N SER A 114 8.15 13.52 -11.43
CA SER A 114 9.58 13.83 -11.37
C SER A 114 10.40 13.06 -12.42
N ASN A 115 10.01 11.83 -12.73
CA ASN A 115 10.68 11.00 -13.75
C ASN A 115 10.12 11.20 -15.17
N HIS A 116 9.16 12.11 -15.36
CA HIS A 116 8.46 12.28 -16.65
C HIS A 116 7.94 10.94 -17.21
N ALA A 117 7.37 10.12 -16.35
CA ALA A 117 6.93 8.77 -16.70
C ALA A 117 5.85 8.82 -17.79
N PRO A 118 5.87 7.88 -18.77
CA PRO A 118 4.88 7.86 -19.86
C PRO A 118 3.49 7.45 -19.39
N LYS A 119 3.40 6.92 -18.16
CA LYS A 119 2.15 6.50 -17.50
C LYS A 119 2.01 7.16 -16.15
N THR A 120 0.76 7.51 -15.82
CA THR A 120 0.37 8.12 -14.56
C THR A 120 -0.78 7.33 -13.93
N LEU A 121 -1.23 7.71 -12.75
CA LEU A 121 -2.39 7.05 -12.13
C LEU A 121 -3.71 7.30 -12.87
N ALA A 122 -3.79 8.33 -13.71
CA ALA A 122 -4.93 8.54 -14.61
C ALA A 122 -5.08 7.42 -15.66
N ASP A 123 -4.01 6.66 -15.94
CA ASP A 123 -4.05 5.48 -16.82
C ASP A 123 -4.51 4.20 -16.11
N THR A 124 -4.93 4.24 -14.85
CA THR A 124 -5.31 3.08 -14.04
C THR A 124 -6.80 3.07 -13.70
N THR A 125 -7.29 1.99 -13.12
CA THR A 125 -8.63 1.93 -12.51
C THR A 125 -8.50 2.15 -11.01
N PRO A 126 -9.00 3.27 -10.44
CA PRO A 126 -9.04 3.50 -9.00
C PRO A 126 -9.92 2.46 -8.30
N ILE A 127 -9.40 1.84 -7.22
CA ILE A 127 -10.17 0.89 -6.41
C ILE A 127 -10.49 1.52 -5.05
N ALA A 128 -9.48 1.77 -4.21
CA ALA A 128 -9.69 2.45 -2.93
C ALA A 128 -8.41 3.06 -2.37
N ARG A 129 -8.53 4.19 -1.65
CA ARG A 129 -7.59 4.60 -0.61
C ARG A 129 -7.90 3.79 0.65
N LEU A 130 -6.87 3.32 1.34
CA LEU A 130 -7.02 2.46 2.51
C LEU A 130 -6.65 3.19 3.79
N THR A 131 -5.50 3.83 3.78
CA THR A 131 -4.87 4.39 4.97
C THR A 131 -4.22 5.72 4.65
N GLU A 132 -4.01 6.51 5.69
CA GLU A 132 -2.96 7.52 5.74
C GLU A 132 -2.16 7.36 7.02
N GLU A 133 -0.98 7.93 7.05
CA GLU A 133 -0.11 7.94 8.21
C GLU A 133 0.74 9.20 8.20
N GLN A 134 1.24 9.55 9.36
CA GLN A 134 2.25 10.59 9.48
C GLN A 134 3.63 10.03 9.17
N ASP A 135 4.52 10.88 8.69
CA ASP A 135 5.94 10.56 8.64
C ASP A 135 6.62 10.96 9.96
N VAL A 136 7.70 10.25 10.29
CA VAL A 136 8.60 10.57 11.40
C VAL A 136 9.89 11.15 10.89
N VAL A 137 10.41 12.16 11.60
CA VAL A 137 11.78 12.64 11.46
C VAL A 137 12.66 11.88 12.44
N VAL A 138 13.49 10.98 11.92
CA VAL A 138 14.28 10.04 12.74
C VAL A 138 15.78 10.22 12.54
N VAL A 139 16.52 9.87 13.60
CA VAL A 139 17.98 9.78 13.59
C VAL A 139 18.42 8.50 14.28
N ALA A 140 19.64 8.04 14.03
CA ALA A 140 20.24 6.96 14.82
C ALA A 140 20.33 7.35 16.30
N LYS A 141 20.26 6.37 17.22
CA LYS A 141 20.30 6.61 18.68
C LYS A 141 21.52 7.39 19.16
N ASP A 142 22.66 7.22 18.50
CA ASP A 142 23.94 7.87 18.79
C ASP A 142 24.15 9.19 18.04
N SER A 143 23.15 9.62 17.24
CA SER A 143 23.16 10.91 16.56
C SER A 143 23.42 12.08 17.54
N PRO A 144 24.18 13.10 17.12
CA PRO A 144 24.38 14.33 17.91
C PRO A 144 23.07 15.09 18.15
N TYR A 145 22.06 14.91 17.29
CA TYR A 145 20.78 15.62 17.39
C TYR A 145 19.86 14.92 18.38
N LYS A 146 19.41 15.66 19.41
CA LYS A 146 18.49 15.16 20.46
C LYS A 146 17.08 15.71 20.30
N THR A 147 16.95 16.85 19.63
CA THR A 147 15.69 17.53 19.37
C THR A 147 15.60 17.97 17.91
N ILE A 148 14.38 18.25 17.45
CA ILE A 148 14.16 18.80 16.11
C ILE A 148 14.86 20.17 15.93
N ASP A 149 14.90 21.00 16.97
CA ASP A 149 15.55 22.32 16.92
C ASP A 149 17.07 22.21 16.73
N GLU A 150 17.72 21.23 17.38
CA GLU A 150 19.15 20.99 17.19
C GLU A 150 19.45 20.56 15.75
N LEU A 151 18.61 19.66 15.19
CA LEU A 151 18.73 19.25 13.80
C LEU A 151 18.52 20.44 12.85
N ILE A 152 17.44 21.19 13.01
CA ILE A 152 17.12 22.35 12.15
C ILE A 152 18.21 23.41 12.24
N THR A 153 18.76 23.66 13.43
CA THR A 153 19.86 24.61 13.62
C THR A 153 21.11 24.20 12.82
N ALA A 154 21.48 22.93 12.91
CA ALA A 154 22.61 22.38 12.14
C ALA A 154 22.32 22.42 10.63
N TRP A 155 21.11 22.06 10.25
CA TRP A 155 20.67 22.02 8.85
C TRP A 155 20.64 23.40 8.21
N LYS A 156 20.17 24.45 8.93
CA LYS A 156 20.22 25.85 8.49
C LYS A 156 21.64 26.34 8.24
N LYS A 157 22.60 25.90 9.04
CA LYS A 157 23.99 26.31 8.91
C LYS A 157 24.64 25.79 7.64
N ASP A 158 24.36 24.54 7.25
CA ASP A 158 24.89 23.93 6.02
C ASP A 158 23.98 22.79 5.57
N PRO A 159 22.92 23.09 4.78
CA PRO A 159 21.96 22.09 4.33
C PRO A 159 22.60 20.95 3.52
N GLY A 160 23.67 21.24 2.76
CA GLY A 160 24.37 20.25 1.97
C GLY A 160 25.16 19.23 2.79
N LYS A 161 25.59 19.61 4.02
CA LYS A 161 26.36 18.73 4.91
C LYS A 161 25.51 17.92 5.88
N VAL A 162 24.22 18.16 5.96
CA VAL A 162 23.27 17.35 6.74
C VAL A 162 22.32 16.66 5.75
N PRO A 163 22.76 15.58 5.10
CA PRO A 163 21.93 14.91 4.10
C PRO A 163 20.70 14.28 4.75
N VAL A 164 19.55 14.45 4.12
CA VAL A 164 18.31 13.77 4.48
C VAL A 164 18.08 12.58 3.58
N GLY A 165 17.81 11.42 4.17
CA GLY A 165 17.40 10.22 3.45
C GLY A 165 15.88 10.07 3.45
N GLY A 166 15.33 9.55 2.36
CA GLY A 166 13.93 9.16 2.27
C GLY A 166 13.74 7.90 1.45
N GLY A 167 12.78 7.06 1.83
CA GLY A 167 12.44 5.80 1.15
C GLY A 167 11.61 5.99 -0.11
N SER A 168 11.57 7.19 -0.68
CA SER A 168 10.86 7.50 -1.91
C SER A 168 11.68 8.36 -2.86
N SER A 169 11.36 8.27 -4.16
CA SER A 169 11.96 9.13 -5.19
C SER A 169 11.58 10.60 -4.99
N PRO A 170 12.33 11.56 -5.60
CA PRO A 170 11.93 12.95 -5.63
C PRO A 170 10.46 13.11 -6.06
N GLY A 171 9.71 13.92 -5.31
CA GLY A 171 8.26 14.08 -5.46
C GLY A 171 7.41 13.10 -4.65
N GLY A 172 8.01 12.07 -4.06
CA GLY A 172 7.32 11.19 -3.12
C GLY A 172 7.23 11.76 -1.70
N PRO A 173 6.51 11.09 -0.78
CA PRO A 173 6.24 11.61 0.55
C PRO A 173 7.51 11.94 1.33
N ASP A 174 8.45 11.02 1.39
CA ASP A 174 9.70 11.17 2.14
C ASP A 174 10.63 12.25 1.56
N HIS A 175 10.37 12.72 0.33
CA HIS A 175 11.01 13.90 -0.24
C HIS A 175 10.21 15.17 0.06
N LEU A 176 8.89 15.14 -0.11
CA LEU A 176 8.04 16.32 0.07
C LEU A 176 8.05 16.81 1.51
N ALA A 177 7.93 15.89 2.49
CA ALA A 177 7.93 16.22 3.90
C ALA A 177 9.19 17.01 4.34
N PRO A 178 10.43 16.55 4.09
CA PRO A 178 11.62 17.34 4.46
C PRO A 178 11.75 18.62 3.62
N MET A 179 11.24 18.70 2.38
CA MET A 179 11.26 19.96 1.63
C MET A 179 10.31 20.99 2.25
N LEU A 180 9.11 20.59 2.67
CA LEU A 180 8.17 21.45 3.41
C LEU A 180 8.77 21.87 4.75
N MET A 181 9.44 20.95 5.46
CA MET A 181 10.15 21.24 6.70
C MET A 181 11.28 22.27 6.46
N ALA A 182 12.04 22.14 5.38
CA ALA A 182 13.06 23.11 5.00
C ALA A 182 12.46 24.49 4.75
N GLN A 183 11.36 24.59 3.99
CA GLN A 183 10.66 25.84 3.74
C GLN A 183 10.17 26.50 5.04
N ALA A 184 9.48 25.75 5.90
CA ALA A 184 9.00 26.24 7.19
C ALA A 184 10.13 26.70 8.11
N ALA A 185 11.31 26.08 7.99
CA ALA A 185 12.51 26.47 8.68
C ALA A 185 13.26 27.65 8.02
N GLY A 186 12.84 28.14 6.84
CA GLY A 186 13.55 29.19 6.10
C GLY A 186 14.83 28.70 5.42
N ILE A 187 14.94 27.41 5.13
CA ILE A 187 16.00 26.79 4.34
C ILE A 187 15.52 26.69 2.89
N SER A 188 16.36 27.06 1.91
CA SER A 188 16.01 26.85 0.52
C SER A 188 15.97 25.35 0.17
N PRO A 189 14.85 24.77 -0.29
CA PRO A 189 14.78 23.36 -0.67
C PRO A 189 15.84 22.96 -1.71
N LYS A 190 16.23 23.88 -2.60
CA LYS A 190 17.28 23.65 -3.60
C LYS A 190 18.66 23.42 -3.00
N SER A 191 18.90 23.80 -1.75
CA SER A 191 20.16 23.57 -1.04
C SER A 191 20.20 22.27 -0.28
N VAL A 192 19.05 21.59 -0.16
CA VAL A 192 18.92 20.33 0.60
C VAL A 192 19.58 19.19 -0.17
N ASN A 193 20.42 18.43 0.50
CA ASN A 193 21.00 17.19 -0.02
C ASN A 193 20.07 16.04 0.33
N TYR A 194 19.13 15.74 -0.57
CA TYR A 194 18.22 14.60 -0.44
C TYR A 194 18.79 13.34 -1.10
N ILE A 195 18.82 12.24 -0.37
CA ILE A 195 19.28 10.92 -0.84
C ILE A 195 18.10 9.97 -0.92
N PRO A 196 17.60 9.66 -2.14
CA PRO A 196 16.49 8.74 -2.31
C PRO A 196 16.94 7.27 -2.16
N PHE A 197 16.07 6.46 -1.57
CA PHE A 197 16.15 5.01 -1.51
C PHE A 197 14.87 4.39 -2.09
N ASP A 198 14.91 3.13 -2.52
CA ASP A 198 13.75 2.42 -3.09
C ASP A 198 12.81 1.81 -2.00
N GLY A 199 12.83 2.40 -0.80
CA GLY A 199 11.94 2.03 0.31
C GLY A 199 12.59 2.22 1.67
N GLY A 200 11.77 2.16 2.73
CA GLY A 200 12.18 2.40 4.10
C GLY A 200 13.22 1.42 4.64
N GLY A 201 13.26 0.19 4.13
CA GLY A 201 14.26 -0.81 4.57
C GLY A 201 15.70 -0.44 4.20
N GLU A 202 15.93 0.09 3.00
CA GLU A 202 17.25 0.57 2.58
C GLU A 202 17.63 1.87 3.32
N LEU A 203 16.65 2.76 3.49
CA LEU A 203 16.82 3.98 4.26
C LEU A 203 17.20 3.66 5.72
N LEU A 204 16.53 2.71 6.37
CA LEU A 204 16.83 2.28 7.74
C LEU A 204 18.31 1.90 7.90
N ALA A 205 18.82 1.07 7.01
CA ALA A 205 20.24 0.66 7.04
C ALA A 205 21.18 1.87 6.93
N SER A 206 20.80 2.88 6.15
CA SER A 206 21.59 4.11 5.98
C SER A 206 21.51 5.03 7.19
N ILE A 207 20.40 5.11 7.87
CA ILE A 207 20.25 5.86 9.14
C ILE A 207 21.09 5.19 10.23
N LEU A 208 20.92 3.88 10.45
CA LEU A 208 21.66 3.13 11.47
C LEU A 208 23.17 3.14 11.22
N GLY A 209 23.58 3.20 9.95
CA GLY A 209 24.99 3.33 9.54
C GLY A 209 25.53 4.77 9.55
N ASN A 210 24.77 5.75 10.02
CA ASN A 210 25.14 7.19 10.02
C ASN A 210 25.57 7.71 8.62
N LYS A 211 25.02 7.16 7.53
CA LYS A 211 25.31 7.57 6.16
C LYS A 211 24.45 8.78 5.72
N VAL A 212 23.37 9.02 6.43
CA VAL A 212 22.52 10.21 6.31
C VAL A 212 22.47 10.92 7.66
N GLY A 213 22.24 12.24 7.66
CA GLY A 213 22.14 13.01 8.89
C GLY A 213 20.85 12.75 9.66
N PHE A 214 19.76 12.50 8.92
CA PHE A 214 18.45 12.09 9.42
C PHE A 214 17.65 11.42 8.31
N GLY A 215 16.57 10.73 8.69
CA GLY A 215 15.60 10.13 7.78
C GLY A 215 14.21 10.69 7.98
N VAL A 216 13.41 10.66 6.92
CA VAL A 216 11.96 10.94 6.97
C VAL A 216 11.26 9.80 6.26
N SER A 217 10.30 9.15 6.92
CA SER A 217 9.45 8.10 6.35
C SER A 217 8.26 7.82 7.26
N GLY A 218 7.32 6.96 6.82
CA GLY A 218 6.13 6.62 7.57
C GLY A 218 6.41 6.00 8.94
N VAL A 219 5.62 6.36 9.96
CA VAL A 219 5.73 5.84 11.33
C VAL A 219 5.78 4.32 11.34
N GLY A 220 4.85 3.66 10.61
CA GLY A 220 4.71 2.20 10.59
C GLY A 220 5.95 1.46 10.10
N GLU A 221 6.81 2.10 9.30
CA GLU A 221 8.03 1.48 8.79
C GLU A 221 9.14 1.35 9.84
N TYR A 222 9.10 2.16 10.91
CA TYR A 222 10.19 2.26 11.90
C TYR A 222 9.76 2.03 13.34
N LEU A 223 8.50 1.74 13.59
CA LEU A 223 7.95 1.63 14.94
C LEU A 223 8.70 0.59 15.81
N ASP A 224 9.07 -0.54 15.23
CA ASP A 224 9.82 -1.60 15.93
C ASP A 224 11.22 -1.11 16.35
N GLN A 225 11.95 -0.41 15.46
CA GLN A 225 13.29 0.11 15.73
C GLN A 225 13.24 1.28 16.72
N ILE A 226 12.18 2.08 16.67
CA ILE A 226 11.95 3.14 17.64
C ILE A 226 11.69 2.54 19.02
N LYS A 227 10.79 1.55 19.14
CA LYS A 227 10.50 0.82 20.39
C LYS A 227 11.72 0.07 20.93
N ALA A 228 12.59 -0.43 20.04
CA ALA A 228 13.87 -1.03 20.42
C ALA A 228 14.96 -0.02 20.85
N GLY A 229 14.69 1.28 20.69
CA GLY A 229 15.64 2.36 21.02
C GLY A 229 16.85 2.44 20.08
N GLU A 230 16.73 1.88 18.87
CA GLU A 230 17.75 1.98 17.82
C GLU A 230 17.67 3.30 17.06
N LEU A 231 16.45 3.83 16.92
CA LEU A 231 16.15 5.13 16.36
C LEU A 231 15.60 6.07 17.43
N ARG A 232 15.87 7.37 17.25
CA ARG A 232 15.25 8.47 18.00
C ARG A 232 14.35 9.25 17.07
N VAL A 233 13.09 9.42 17.47
CA VAL A 233 12.16 10.34 16.81
C VAL A 233 12.41 11.75 17.31
N LEU A 234 12.55 12.71 16.39
CA LEU A 234 12.71 14.10 16.70
C LEU A 234 11.40 14.89 16.56
N ALA A 235 10.56 14.49 15.62
CA ALA A 235 9.22 15.05 15.41
C ALA A 235 8.38 14.13 14.53
N VAL A 236 7.06 14.36 14.52
CA VAL A 236 6.10 13.80 13.56
C VAL A 236 5.55 14.90 12.65
N THR A 237 5.10 14.54 11.44
CA THR A 237 4.76 15.53 10.41
C THR A 237 3.27 15.92 10.37
N GLY A 238 2.41 15.16 11.04
CA GLY A 238 0.97 15.39 11.02
C GLY A 238 0.50 16.44 12.03
N PRO A 239 -0.83 16.65 12.09
CA PRO A 239 -1.43 17.70 12.91
C PRO A 239 -1.40 17.38 14.42
N GLU A 240 -1.36 16.10 14.79
CA GLU A 240 -1.42 15.60 16.17
C GLU A 240 -0.28 14.62 16.44
N ARG A 241 0.05 14.41 17.72
CA ARG A 241 1.03 13.38 18.11
C ARG A 241 0.48 11.98 17.80
N VAL A 242 1.40 11.04 17.60
CA VAL A 242 1.05 9.63 17.39
C VAL A 242 0.99 8.91 18.73
N ASP A 243 -0.06 8.14 19.00
CA ASP A 243 -0.31 7.46 20.28
C ASP A 243 0.88 6.63 20.77
N ASP A 244 1.53 5.87 19.88
CA ASP A 244 2.72 5.08 20.21
C ASP A 244 4.01 5.90 20.38
N LEU A 245 3.97 7.21 20.12
CA LEU A 245 5.10 8.15 20.12
C LEU A 245 4.77 9.44 20.86
N GLU A 246 4.05 9.36 21.99
CA GLU A 246 3.54 10.51 22.75
C GLU A 246 4.63 11.54 23.15
N ASP A 247 5.89 11.10 23.32
CA ASP A 247 7.02 11.98 23.61
C ASP A 247 7.51 12.78 22.40
N ALA A 248 7.16 12.36 21.17
CA ALA A 248 7.59 13.05 19.96
C ALA A 248 6.64 14.22 19.65
N PRO A 249 7.14 15.48 19.59
CA PRO A 249 6.31 16.62 19.23
C PRO A 249 5.94 16.57 17.75
N THR A 250 4.85 17.25 17.37
CA THR A 250 4.64 17.57 15.97
C THR A 250 5.61 18.67 15.52
N LEU A 251 5.88 18.77 14.21
CA LEU A 251 6.63 19.90 13.66
C LEU A 251 5.97 21.23 14.00
N LYS A 252 4.63 21.26 14.00
CA LYS A 252 3.83 22.43 14.33
C LYS A 252 3.97 22.86 15.79
N GLU A 253 3.95 21.91 16.73
CA GLU A 253 4.25 22.19 18.17
C GLU A 253 5.66 22.73 18.37
N SER A 254 6.61 22.32 17.52
CA SER A 254 7.99 22.78 17.52
C SER A 254 8.20 24.11 16.77
N GLY A 255 7.13 24.78 16.33
CA GLY A 255 7.17 26.08 15.66
C GLY A 255 7.41 26.04 14.14
N TYR A 256 7.37 24.86 13.53
CA TYR A 256 7.46 24.69 12.07
C TYR A 256 6.07 24.38 11.52
N ASP A 257 5.49 25.29 10.73
CA ASP A 257 4.15 25.13 10.17
C ASP A 257 4.12 24.10 9.02
N VAL A 258 4.21 22.83 9.41
CA VAL A 258 4.12 21.68 8.52
C VAL A 258 2.99 20.78 9.01
N ASP A 259 2.10 20.43 8.10
CA ASP A 259 1.04 19.45 8.26
C ASP A 259 1.06 18.55 7.01
N PHE A 260 1.58 17.35 7.20
CA PHE A 260 1.82 16.42 6.10
C PHE A 260 1.50 14.98 6.51
N THR A 261 0.69 14.32 5.70
CA THR A 261 0.36 12.89 5.83
C THR A 261 0.63 12.15 4.51
N ASN A 262 1.02 10.91 4.63
CA ASN A 262 1.27 9.98 3.54
C ASN A 262 0.11 8.98 3.45
N TRP A 263 -0.56 8.91 2.30
CA TRP A 263 -1.67 8.02 2.08
C TRP A 263 -1.28 6.83 1.20
N ARG A 264 -2.00 5.70 1.39
CA ARG A 264 -1.84 4.49 0.58
C ARG A 264 -3.18 3.95 0.11
N GLY A 265 -3.17 3.34 -1.07
CA GLY A 265 -4.35 2.78 -1.69
C GLY A 265 -4.04 1.68 -2.69
N ILE A 266 -5.08 1.25 -3.38
CA ILE A 266 -5.02 0.18 -4.38
C ILE A 266 -5.60 0.70 -5.69
N VAL A 267 -4.89 0.44 -6.78
CA VAL A 267 -5.36 0.62 -8.16
C VAL A 267 -5.28 -0.68 -8.92
N ALA A 268 -6.03 -0.78 -10.01
CA ALA A 268 -6.06 -1.94 -10.90
C ALA A 268 -5.73 -1.55 -12.35
N PRO A 269 -5.48 -2.52 -13.26
CA PRO A 269 -5.26 -2.24 -14.67
C PRO A 269 -6.40 -1.47 -15.31
N PRO A 270 -6.15 -0.71 -16.39
CA PRO A 270 -7.21 -0.09 -17.17
C PRO A 270 -8.04 -1.12 -17.91
N GLY A 271 -9.25 -0.71 -18.33
CA GLY A 271 -10.11 -1.53 -19.20
C GLY A 271 -10.78 -2.72 -18.52
N LEU A 272 -10.90 -2.70 -17.18
CA LEU A 272 -11.72 -3.67 -16.48
C LEU A 272 -13.19 -3.51 -16.88
N SER A 273 -13.91 -4.63 -16.96
CA SER A 273 -15.36 -4.62 -17.00
C SER A 273 -15.92 -4.02 -15.70
N GLU A 274 -17.15 -3.50 -15.77
CA GLU A 274 -17.84 -2.98 -14.58
C GLU A 274 -17.97 -4.06 -13.48
N ALA A 275 -18.23 -5.30 -13.87
CA ALA A 275 -18.32 -6.43 -12.94
C ALA A 275 -16.99 -6.69 -12.20
N GLU A 276 -15.86 -6.68 -12.93
CA GLU A 276 -14.53 -6.88 -12.32
C GLU A 276 -14.16 -5.72 -11.40
N ARG A 277 -14.39 -4.48 -11.83
CA ARG A 277 -14.16 -3.30 -10.99
C ARG A 277 -14.99 -3.37 -9.72
N ASN A 278 -16.30 -3.61 -9.84
CA ASN A 278 -17.19 -3.69 -8.69
C ASN A 278 -16.81 -4.83 -7.75
N LYS A 279 -16.32 -5.94 -8.26
CA LYS A 279 -15.87 -7.07 -7.46
C LYS A 279 -14.62 -6.74 -6.64
N LEU A 280 -13.62 -6.08 -7.26
CA LEU A 280 -12.43 -5.60 -6.56
C LEU A 280 -12.78 -4.54 -5.51
N THR A 281 -13.63 -3.57 -5.86
CA THR A 281 -14.07 -2.52 -4.94
C THR A 281 -14.79 -3.12 -3.73
N ARG A 282 -15.74 -4.05 -3.96
CA ARG A 282 -16.46 -4.73 -2.88
C ARG A 282 -15.53 -5.53 -1.97
N LEU A 283 -14.55 -6.26 -2.54
CA LEU A 283 -13.55 -6.98 -1.73
C LEU A 283 -12.85 -6.03 -0.76
N VAL A 284 -12.47 -4.84 -1.22
CA VAL A 284 -11.75 -3.85 -0.41
C VAL A 284 -12.68 -3.15 0.59
N GLU A 285 -13.94 -2.91 0.24
CA GLU A 285 -14.97 -2.41 1.16
C GLU A 285 -15.23 -3.39 2.32
N GLU A 286 -15.37 -4.69 2.01
CA GLU A 286 -15.57 -5.74 3.02
C GLU A 286 -14.30 -5.93 3.88
N LEU A 287 -13.10 -5.82 3.29
CA LEU A 287 -11.84 -5.78 4.02
C LEU A 287 -11.83 -4.62 5.02
N HIS A 288 -12.13 -3.40 4.55
CA HIS A 288 -12.16 -2.20 5.41
C HIS A 288 -13.15 -2.35 6.59
N ALA A 289 -14.30 -2.97 6.35
CA ALA A 289 -15.30 -3.21 7.39
C ALA A 289 -14.88 -4.28 8.42
N SER A 290 -13.87 -5.12 8.09
CA SER A 290 -13.48 -6.27 8.91
C SER A 290 -12.80 -5.88 10.23
N PRO A 291 -12.98 -6.68 11.30
CA PRO A 291 -12.27 -6.50 12.57
C PRO A 291 -10.74 -6.62 12.40
N GLU A 292 -10.30 -7.51 11.50
CA GLU A 292 -8.89 -7.77 11.20
C GLU A 292 -8.20 -6.52 10.67
N TRP A 293 -8.85 -5.81 9.74
CA TRP A 293 -8.32 -4.56 9.18
C TRP A 293 -8.26 -3.45 10.23
N LYS A 294 -9.33 -3.26 11.00
CA LYS A 294 -9.38 -2.26 12.07
C LYS A 294 -8.28 -2.46 13.11
N LYS A 295 -8.04 -3.72 13.48
CA LYS A 295 -6.92 -4.08 14.35
C LYS A 295 -5.57 -3.76 13.70
N SER A 296 -5.43 -4.01 12.42
CA SER A 296 -4.18 -3.73 11.69
C SER A 296 -3.91 -2.24 11.53
N LEU A 297 -4.94 -1.39 11.38
CA LEU A 297 -4.79 0.07 11.42
C LEU A 297 -4.10 0.49 12.73
N GLN A 298 -4.64 0.06 13.86
CA GLN A 298 -4.07 0.38 15.18
C GLN A 298 -2.65 -0.15 15.37
N GLN A 299 -2.38 -1.39 14.95
CA GLN A 299 -1.06 -2.03 15.11
C GLN A 299 0.06 -1.35 14.30
N ASN A 300 -0.30 -0.74 13.17
CA ASN A 300 0.67 -0.07 12.29
C ASN A 300 0.69 1.45 12.48
N GLY A 301 -0.10 2.01 13.39
CA GLY A 301 -0.21 3.46 13.55
C GLY A 301 -0.79 4.15 12.31
N TRP A 302 -1.72 3.48 11.61
CA TRP A 302 -2.37 4.02 10.42
C TRP A 302 -3.72 4.63 10.78
N ASP A 303 -4.00 5.79 10.22
CA ASP A 303 -5.31 6.41 10.29
C ASP A 303 -6.24 5.79 9.24
N ASP A 304 -7.52 5.65 9.60
CA ASP A 304 -8.56 5.21 8.68
C ASP A 304 -8.90 6.33 7.69
N ALA A 305 -8.50 6.15 6.46
CA ALA A 305 -8.67 7.14 5.40
C ALA A 305 -9.41 6.56 4.18
N PHE A 306 -10.34 5.65 4.43
CA PHE A 306 -11.02 4.90 3.38
C PHE A 306 -11.83 5.80 2.43
N LEU A 307 -11.55 5.66 1.13
CA LEU A 307 -12.34 6.19 0.02
C LEU A 307 -12.37 5.15 -1.09
N ALA A 308 -13.52 4.87 -1.70
CA ALA A 308 -13.65 3.86 -2.75
C ALA A 308 -14.11 4.43 -4.09
N GLY A 309 -13.82 3.72 -5.17
CA GLY A 309 -14.35 3.98 -6.51
C GLY A 309 -14.13 5.40 -7.01
N GLU A 310 -15.22 6.08 -7.35
CA GLU A 310 -15.18 7.44 -7.96
C GLU A 310 -14.64 8.50 -6.99
N GLU A 311 -14.91 8.41 -5.69
CA GLU A 311 -14.40 9.34 -4.70
C GLU A 311 -12.87 9.23 -4.61
N PHE A 312 -12.34 8.00 -4.65
CA PHE A 312 -10.90 7.80 -4.72
C PHE A 312 -10.31 8.31 -6.03
N GLY A 313 -11.00 8.13 -7.16
CA GLY A 313 -10.59 8.71 -8.45
C GLY A 313 -10.44 10.23 -8.38
N ALA A 314 -11.44 10.92 -7.83
CA ALA A 314 -11.40 12.37 -7.65
C ALA A 314 -10.26 12.81 -6.69
N PHE A 315 -10.01 12.03 -5.64
CA PHE A 315 -8.89 12.25 -4.74
C PHE A 315 -7.54 12.12 -5.46
N LEU A 316 -7.35 11.09 -6.31
CA LEU A 316 -6.11 10.91 -7.09
C LEU A 316 -5.84 12.11 -8.01
N ASP A 317 -6.86 12.62 -8.69
CA ASP A 317 -6.75 13.81 -9.55
C ASP A 317 -6.35 15.06 -8.75
N ALA A 318 -6.87 15.22 -7.54
CA ALA A 318 -6.51 16.32 -6.65
C ALA A 318 -5.05 16.19 -6.16
N GLN A 319 -4.62 14.98 -5.80
CA GLN A 319 -3.26 14.71 -5.36
C GLN A 319 -2.24 14.95 -6.49
N ASP A 320 -2.54 14.52 -7.71
CA ASP A 320 -1.68 14.76 -8.86
C ASP A 320 -1.45 16.26 -9.09
N LYS A 321 -2.51 17.07 -9.06
CA LYS A 321 -2.43 18.54 -9.17
C LYS A 321 -1.63 19.15 -8.02
N ARG A 322 -1.82 18.68 -6.80
CA ARG A 322 -1.08 19.13 -5.61
C ARG A 322 0.42 18.86 -5.78
N VAL A 323 0.79 17.63 -6.16
CA VAL A 323 2.20 17.24 -6.37
C VAL A 323 2.85 18.10 -7.45
N VAL A 324 2.18 18.32 -8.60
CA VAL A 324 2.69 19.20 -9.66
C VAL A 324 2.94 20.62 -9.15
N SER A 325 2.01 21.17 -8.34
CA SER A 325 2.17 22.52 -7.75
C SER A 325 3.38 22.57 -6.83
N VAL A 326 3.51 21.62 -5.91
CA VAL A 326 4.61 21.58 -4.94
C VAL A 326 5.95 21.39 -5.65
N LEU A 327 6.06 20.46 -6.59
CA LEU A 327 7.29 20.25 -7.36
C LEU A 327 7.72 21.53 -8.07
N LYS A 328 6.78 22.25 -8.69
CA LYS A 328 7.07 23.53 -9.35
C LYS A 328 7.59 24.59 -8.36
N GLU A 329 7.01 24.69 -7.16
CA GLU A 329 7.46 25.62 -6.10
C GLU A 329 8.88 25.26 -5.63
N LEU A 330 9.20 23.97 -5.56
CA LEU A 330 10.52 23.46 -5.21
C LEU A 330 11.53 23.63 -6.35
N GLY A 331 11.06 23.94 -7.56
CA GLY A 331 11.90 24.10 -8.76
C GLY A 331 12.35 22.78 -9.37
N LEU A 332 11.50 21.76 -9.22
CA LEU A 332 11.66 20.41 -9.78
C LEU A 332 10.67 20.17 -10.92
#